data_67bd8daf6df221b573af8eee807773c6
#
_entry.id   67bd8daf6df221b573af8eee807773c6
#
_cell.length_a   1.000
_cell.length_b   1.000
_cell.length_c   1.000
_cell.angle_alpha   90.00
_cell.angle_beta   90.00
_cell.angle_gamma   90.00
#
_symmetry.space_group_name_H-M   'P 1'
#
loop_
_entity.id
_entity.type
_entity.pdbx_description
1 polymer ?
#
loop_
_entity_poly.entity_id
_entity_poly.type
_entity_poly.pdbx_seq_one_letter_code
_entity_poly.pdbx_strand_id
1 'polypeptide(L)'
;MIITVTLNAAIDNTLAVPHFRLGARHRAVEKHAAAGGKGINVARALKCLGQPVIATGFAGGVTGTRIIEYLTAESVLNDFVRIGEESRTSTVLIDPTTGEQTEINEHGPVVTEAELDLFREKLLYLAPGADICVIAGSMPRGIPEDFYGKLLTDLRKAGVTTVVDAEGEVMNHALRAEPDIVLPNVIETEGLVGREFNDDEDLASAPAELRGMGARDAVVTTSDGCWAVLDADPDVTLRVQAPALDPITTVGSGDALVAGLVSARYIGLSDDAALRYAVACGAESTQHFGAGTLDRAEVDHLVDSITVEAISRPVVN
;
A
#
# COMPACT_ATOMS: atom_id res chain seq x y z
N MET A 1 13.52 -11.75 -4.86
CA MET A 1 12.72 -11.73 -3.59
C MET A 1 12.17 -10.32 -3.37
N ILE A 2 11.00 -10.21 -2.75
CA ILE A 2 10.35 -8.92 -2.43
C ILE A 2 10.49 -8.66 -0.93
N ILE A 3 10.80 -7.41 -0.54
CA ILE A 3 10.76 -6.95 0.85
C ILE A 3 9.58 -5.97 0.98
N THR A 4 8.80 -6.07 2.06
CA THR A 4 7.82 -5.04 2.42
C THR A 4 8.17 -4.45 3.78
N VAL A 5 8.15 -3.12 3.86
CA VAL A 5 8.47 -2.35 5.07
C VAL A 5 7.20 -1.76 5.64
N THR A 6 6.94 -2.04 6.93
CA THR A 6 5.82 -1.47 7.70
C THR A 6 6.37 -0.92 9.00
N LEU A 7 6.68 0.38 9.06
CA LEU A 7 7.24 0.98 10.28
C LEU A 7 6.18 1.13 11.38
N ASN A 8 4.90 1.31 11.02
CA ASN A 8 3.80 1.51 11.95
C ASN A 8 2.80 0.34 11.90
N ALA A 9 3.31 -0.88 12.12
CA ALA A 9 2.51 -2.11 12.12
C ALA A 9 1.41 -2.08 13.19
N ALA A 10 0.31 -2.76 12.91
CA ALA A 10 -0.88 -2.80 13.77
C ALA A 10 -1.45 -4.22 13.89
N ILE A 11 -2.33 -4.43 14.86
CA ILE A 11 -3.39 -5.43 14.74
C ILE A 11 -4.61 -4.74 14.15
N ASP A 12 -5.05 -5.17 12.98
CA ASP A 12 -6.28 -4.68 12.35
C ASP A 12 -7.46 -5.52 12.85
N ASN A 13 -8.42 -4.84 13.50
CA ASN A 13 -9.69 -5.42 13.90
C ASN A 13 -10.80 -4.91 12.98
N THR A 14 -11.49 -5.79 12.27
CA THR A 14 -12.69 -5.45 11.51
C THR A 14 -13.91 -6.00 12.26
N LEU A 15 -14.87 -5.13 12.53
CA LEU A 15 -16.09 -5.45 13.29
C LEU A 15 -17.33 -5.13 12.44
N ALA A 16 -18.19 -6.10 12.19
CA ALA A 16 -19.51 -5.86 11.61
C ALA A 16 -20.49 -5.47 12.74
N VAL A 17 -21.02 -4.25 12.66
CA VAL A 17 -21.87 -3.65 13.70
C VAL A 17 -23.14 -3.06 13.05
N PRO A 18 -24.24 -3.84 13.00
CA PRO A 18 -25.50 -3.38 12.39
C PRO A 18 -26.06 -2.15 13.10
N HIS A 19 -26.57 -1.18 12.31
CA HIS A 19 -27.18 0.06 12.78
C HIS A 19 -26.23 0.87 13.69
N PHE A 20 -24.96 1.00 13.31
CA PHE A 20 -23.97 1.73 14.10
C PHE A 20 -24.39 3.20 14.30
N ARG A 21 -24.33 3.68 15.54
CA ARG A 21 -24.63 5.06 15.91
C ARG A 21 -23.75 5.53 17.06
N LEU A 22 -23.25 6.75 16.97
CA LEU A 22 -22.53 7.39 18.07
C LEU A 22 -23.43 7.50 19.31
N GLY A 23 -22.84 7.35 20.49
CA GLY A 23 -23.54 7.44 21.76
C GLY A 23 -24.38 6.22 22.16
N ALA A 24 -24.44 5.19 21.33
CA ALA A 24 -25.16 3.94 21.61
C ALA A 24 -24.22 2.82 22.06
N ARG A 25 -24.80 1.77 22.67
CA ARG A 25 -24.08 0.52 22.97
C ARG A 25 -24.35 -0.46 21.85
N HIS A 26 -23.29 -0.98 21.24
CA HIS A 26 -23.36 -1.94 20.15
C HIS A 26 -22.76 -3.29 20.54
N ARG A 27 -23.12 -4.32 19.75
CA ARG A 27 -22.46 -5.63 19.76
C ARG A 27 -22.14 -6.01 18.33
N ALA A 28 -20.89 -6.31 18.06
CA ALA A 28 -20.48 -6.82 16.76
C ALA A 28 -21.12 -8.20 16.52
N VAL A 29 -21.62 -8.41 15.31
CA VAL A 29 -22.15 -9.70 14.85
C VAL A 29 -21.08 -10.56 14.22
N GLU A 30 -20.01 -9.94 13.74
CA GLU A 30 -18.82 -10.56 13.18
C GLU A 30 -17.58 -9.80 13.59
N LYS A 31 -16.46 -10.52 13.75
CA LYS A 31 -15.16 -9.97 14.07
C LYS A 31 -14.07 -10.72 13.32
N HIS A 32 -13.21 -9.95 12.67
CA HIS A 32 -11.95 -10.43 12.10
C HIS A 32 -10.79 -9.68 12.74
N ALA A 33 -9.66 -10.37 12.99
CA ALA A 33 -8.44 -9.76 13.48
C ALA A 33 -7.24 -10.37 12.75
N ALA A 34 -6.36 -9.50 12.25
CA ALA A 34 -5.18 -9.91 11.49
C ALA A 34 -3.99 -9.00 11.78
N ALA A 35 -2.79 -9.43 11.39
CA ALA A 35 -1.67 -8.51 11.26
C ALA A 35 -1.96 -7.49 10.16
N GLY A 36 -1.68 -6.21 10.42
CA GLY A 36 -2.03 -5.11 9.54
C GLY A 36 -1.02 -3.97 9.52
N GLY A 37 -1.40 -2.94 8.77
CA GLY A 37 -0.56 -1.86 8.28
C GLY A 37 -0.20 -2.08 6.81
N LYS A 38 -0.15 -1.00 5.99
CA LYS A 38 -0.07 -1.06 4.53
C LYS A 38 0.95 -2.09 4.00
N GLY A 39 2.23 -2.03 4.42
CA GLY A 39 3.25 -2.97 3.95
C GLY A 39 3.01 -4.43 4.37
N ILE A 40 2.40 -4.68 5.53
CA ILE A 40 1.98 -6.04 5.94
C ILE A 40 0.84 -6.53 5.05
N ASN A 41 -0.15 -5.68 4.74
CA ASN A 41 -1.25 -6.03 3.85
C ASN A 41 -0.72 -6.37 2.45
N VAL A 42 0.25 -5.59 1.94
CA VAL A 42 0.97 -5.90 0.68
C VAL A 42 1.68 -7.26 0.78
N ALA A 43 2.36 -7.56 1.89
CA ALA A 43 3.04 -8.86 2.07
C ALA A 43 2.06 -10.04 2.04
N ARG A 44 0.93 -9.92 2.74
CA ARG A 44 -0.13 -10.93 2.78
C ARG A 44 -0.72 -11.16 1.39
N ALA A 45 -1.05 -10.09 0.67
CA ALA A 45 -1.54 -10.14 -0.70
C ALA A 45 -0.52 -10.77 -1.66
N LEU A 46 0.77 -10.38 -1.60
CA LEU A 46 1.85 -11.00 -2.37
C LEU A 46 1.97 -12.50 -2.07
N LYS A 47 1.79 -12.91 -0.81
CA LYS A 47 1.77 -14.33 -0.44
C LYS A 47 0.60 -15.08 -1.09
N CYS A 48 -0.61 -14.49 -1.12
CA CYS A 48 -1.77 -15.05 -1.84
C CYS A 48 -1.47 -15.22 -3.34
N LEU A 49 -0.74 -14.26 -3.95
CA LEU A 49 -0.30 -14.31 -5.33
C LEU A 49 0.88 -15.28 -5.57
N GLY A 50 1.39 -15.94 -4.53
CA GLY A 50 2.46 -16.94 -4.62
C GLY A 50 3.86 -16.34 -4.77
N GLN A 51 4.07 -15.06 -4.43
CA GLN A 51 5.35 -14.39 -4.54
C GLN A 51 6.25 -14.60 -3.30
N PRO A 52 7.58 -14.70 -3.48
CA PRO A 52 8.53 -14.79 -2.37
C PRO A 52 8.68 -13.42 -1.70
N VAL A 53 8.09 -13.25 -0.51
CA VAL A 53 8.07 -11.98 0.23
C VAL A 53 8.57 -12.15 1.66
N ILE A 54 9.29 -11.13 2.17
CA ILE A 54 9.65 -10.97 3.59
C ILE A 54 9.06 -9.63 4.07
N ALA A 55 8.22 -9.69 5.11
CA ALA A 55 7.73 -8.52 5.80
C ALA A 55 8.70 -8.08 6.90
N THR A 56 9.00 -6.78 6.98
CA THR A 56 9.86 -6.20 8.03
C THR A 56 9.31 -4.86 8.50
N GLY A 57 9.87 -4.35 9.60
CA GLY A 57 9.44 -3.11 10.24
C GLY A 57 9.63 -3.16 11.75
N PHE A 58 8.74 -2.51 12.51
CA PHE A 58 8.77 -2.53 13.98
C PHE A 58 7.61 -3.34 14.55
N ALA A 59 7.91 -4.10 15.62
CA ALA A 59 6.92 -4.86 16.36
C ALA A 59 7.22 -4.78 17.86
N GLY A 60 6.38 -4.08 18.63
CA GLY A 60 6.57 -3.81 20.04
C GLY A 60 5.51 -4.42 20.94
N GLY A 61 5.91 -4.80 22.15
CA GLY A 61 5.03 -5.30 23.18
C GLY A 61 4.29 -6.60 22.85
N VAL A 62 3.14 -6.78 23.49
CA VAL A 62 2.25 -7.95 23.29
C VAL A 62 1.61 -7.88 21.90
N THR A 63 1.16 -6.71 21.47
CA THR A 63 0.56 -6.50 20.14
C THR A 63 1.56 -6.82 19.02
N GLY A 64 2.82 -6.36 19.14
CA GLY A 64 3.87 -6.71 18.19
C GLY A 64 4.17 -8.21 18.15
N THR A 65 4.08 -8.91 19.29
CA THR A 65 4.20 -10.37 19.32
C THR A 65 3.05 -11.04 18.56
N ARG A 66 1.81 -10.58 18.75
CA ARG A 66 0.65 -11.08 18.02
C ARG A 66 0.71 -10.82 16.52
N ILE A 67 1.25 -9.67 16.10
CA ILE A 67 1.50 -9.38 14.67
C ILE A 67 2.38 -10.48 14.06
N ILE A 68 3.51 -10.80 14.71
CA ILE A 68 4.43 -11.84 14.25
C ILE A 68 3.77 -13.22 14.25
N GLU A 69 2.97 -13.53 15.27
CA GLU A 69 2.22 -14.80 15.35
C GLU A 69 1.22 -14.95 14.20
N TYR A 70 0.45 -13.92 13.87
CA TYR A 70 -0.48 -13.92 12.74
C TYR A 70 0.26 -14.14 11.41
N LEU A 71 1.33 -13.38 11.15
CA LEU A 71 2.13 -13.54 9.93
C LEU A 71 2.72 -14.94 9.82
N THR A 72 3.19 -15.50 10.93
CA THR A 72 3.73 -16.86 10.99
C THR A 72 2.65 -17.92 10.70
N ALA A 73 1.45 -17.75 11.29
CA ALA A 73 0.31 -18.62 11.03
C ALA A 73 -0.13 -18.60 9.57
N GLU A 74 -0.07 -17.45 8.92
CA GLU A 74 -0.34 -17.28 7.49
C GLU A 74 0.85 -17.67 6.58
N SER A 75 1.95 -18.17 7.17
CA SER A 75 3.18 -18.53 6.46
C SER A 75 3.80 -17.37 5.65
N VAL A 76 3.67 -16.15 6.14
CA VAL A 76 4.37 -14.97 5.64
C VAL A 76 5.72 -14.88 6.35
N LEU A 77 6.82 -14.96 5.58
CA LEU A 77 8.14 -14.76 6.15
C LEU A 77 8.26 -13.35 6.69
N ASN A 78 8.82 -13.22 7.89
CA ASN A 78 8.92 -11.92 8.54
C ASN A 78 10.18 -11.81 9.39
N ASP A 79 10.71 -10.59 9.47
CA ASP A 79 11.88 -10.26 10.28
C ASP A 79 11.76 -8.83 10.83
N PHE A 80 10.92 -8.64 11.84
CA PHE A 80 10.68 -7.36 12.49
C PHE A 80 11.74 -7.02 13.55
N VAL A 81 12.08 -5.75 13.67
CA VAL A 81 12.83 -5.23 14.83
C VAL A 81 11.89 -5.12 16.02
N ARG A 82 12.29 -5.75 17.11
CA ARG A 82 11.54 -5.63 18.39
C ARG A 82 11.86 -4.30 19.04
N ILE A 83 10.79 -3.54 19.34
CA ILE A 83 10.90 -2.22 20.00
C ILE A 83 10.26 -2.22 21.38
N GLY A 84 10.64 -1.23 22.21
CA GLY A 84 10.22 -1.15 23.60
C GLY A 84 8.76 -0.76 23.80
N GLU A 85 8.23 0.17 23.00
CA GLU A 85 6.82 0.58 23.09
C GLU A 85 5.88 -0.40 22.38
N GLU A 86 4.61 -0.40 22.81
CA GLU A 86 3.55 -1.27 22.29
C GLU A 86 3.17 -0.88 20.86
N SER A 87 3.07 -1.84 19.93
CA SER A 87 2.48 -1.63 18.62
C SER A 87 0.99 -1.26 18.74
N ARG A 88 0.48 -0.53 17.76
CA ARG A 88 -0.89 -0.02 17.77
C ARG A 88 -1.94 -1.07 17.35
N THR A 89 -3.20 -0.72 17.60
CA THR A 89 -4.38 -1.38 17.06
C THR A 89 -5.11 -0.42 16.10
N SER A 90 -5.58 -0.93 14.99
CA SER A 90 -6.50 -0.24 14.09
C SER A 90 -7.86 -0.96 14.14
N THR A 91 -8.96 -0.22 14.16
CA THR A 91 -10.29 -0.79 14.21
C THR A 91 -11.16 -0.23 13.10
N VAL A 92 -11.68 -1.11 12.25
CA VAL A 92 -12.66 -0.80 11.20
C VAL A 92 -14.02 -1.28 11.67
N LEU A 93 -15.00 -0.37 11.71
CA LEU A 93 -16.41 -0.68 11.94
C LEU A 93 -17.11 -0.67 10.59
N ILE A 94 -17.76 -1.76 10.23
CA ILE A 94 -18.60 -1.88 9.04
C ILE A 94 -20.06 -2.01 9.51
N ASP A 95 -20.92 -1.11 9.05
CA ASP A 95 -22.36 -1.29 9.23
C ASP A 95 -22.93 -2.06 8.05
N PRO A 96 -23.26 -3.37 8.22
CA PRO A 96 -23.75 -4.19 7.13
C PRO A 96 -25.16 -3.79 6.64
N THR A 97 -25.83 -2.84 7.32
CA THR A 97 -27.16 -2.36 6.94
C THR A 97 -27.11 -1.16 6.01
N THR A 98 -26.04 -0.38 6.05
CA THR A 98 -25.84 0.80 5.21
C THR A 98 -24.64 0.69 4.27
N GLY A 99 -23.70 -0.25 4.55
CA GLY A 99 -22.40 -0.35 3.87
C GLY A 99 -21.39 0.70 4.34
N GLU A 100 -21.76 1.59 5.29
CA GLU A 100 -20.83 2.60 5.80
C GLU A 100 -19.69 1.97 6.60
N GLN A 101 -18.50 2.57 6.45
CA GLN A 101 -17.28 2.14 7.13
C GLN A 101 -16.71 3.30 7.95
N THR A 102 -16.24 2.99 9.15
CA THR A 102 -15.61 3.96 10.05
C THR A 102 -14.30 3.38 10.56
N GLU A 103 -13.19 4.09 10.35
CA GLU A 103 -11.89 3.68 10.84
C GLU A 103 -11.50 4.45 12.10
N ILE A 104 -10.94 3.73 13.08
CA ILE A 104 -10.38 4.28 14.30
C ILE A 104 -8.94 3.78 14.39
N ASN A 105 -8.00 4.68 14.10
CA ASN A 105 -6.58 4.38 14.09
C ASN A 105 -5.89 4.94 15.35
N GLU A 106 -5.23 4.07 16.12
CA GLU A 106 -4.36 4.52 17.21
C GLU A 106 -3.08 5.14 16.66
N HIS A 107 -2.52 6.08 17.42
CA HIS A 107 -1.16 6.55 17.15
C HIS A 107 -0.17 5.40 17.38
N GLY A 108 0.85 5.31 16.52
CA GLY A 108 1.89 4.31 16.66
C GLY A 108 2.80 4.57 17.86
N PRO A 109 3.70 3.61 18.17
CA PRO A 109 4.70 3.74 19.23
C PRO A 109 5.66 4.90 19.00
N VAL A 110 6.40 5.29 20.03
CA VAL A 110 7.61 6.11 19.88
C VAL A 110 8.78 5.17 19.62
N VAL A 111 9.49 5.41 18.52
CA VAL A 111 10.69 4.66 18.14
C VAL A 111 11.92 5.47 18.53
N THR A 112 12.85 4.84 19.23
CA THR A 112 14.13 5.45 19.62
C THR A 112 15.11 5.45 18.44
N GLU A 113 16.12 6.35 18.49
CA GLU A 113 17.17 6.41 17.48
C GLU A 113 17.91 5.07 17.33
N ALA A 114 18.21 4.40 18.45
CA ALA A 114 18.88 3.09 18.44
C ALA A 114 18.05 1.99 17.75
N GLU A 115 16.72 1.99 17.93
CA GLU A 115 15.80 1.07 17.25
C GLU A 115 15.71 1.38 15.76
N LEU A 116 15.74 2.67 15.42
CA LEU A 116 15.74 3.13 14.02
C LEU A 116 17.02 2.72 13.29
N ASP A 117 18.18 2.88 13.93
CA ASP A 117 19.47 2.46 13.39
C ASP A 117 19.51 0.94 13.19
N LEU A 118 19.04 0.17 14.18
CA LEU A 118 18.94 -1.28 14.09
C LEU A 118 18.04 -1.73 12.92
N PHE A 119 16.92 -1.04 12.70
CA PHE A 119 16.05 -1.31 11.57
C PHE A 119 16.75 -1.04 10.23
N ARG A 120 17.44 0.10 10.13
CA ARG A 120 18.19 0.45 8.91
C ARG A 120 19.29 -0.57 8.60
N GLU A 121 20.07 -0.98 9.62
CA GLU A 121 21.07 -2.04 9.46
C GLU A 121 20.45 -3.35 8.99
N LYS A 122 19.33 -3.78 9.58
CA LYS A 122 18.60 -4.99 9.18
C LYS A 122 18.11 -4.91 7.74
N LEU A 123 17.50 -3.80 7.33
CA LEU A 123 17.01 -3.62 5.97
C LEU A 123 18.16 -3.69 4.95
N LEU A 124 19.29 -3.05 5.27
CA LEU A 124 20.47 -3.08 4.41
C LEU A 124 21.15 -4.46 4.36
N TYR A 125 21.00 -5.28 5.41
CA TYR A 125 21.42 -6.66 5.40
C TYR A 125 20.54 -7.53 4.48
N LEU A 126 19.24 -7.28 4.39
CA LEU A 126 18.29 -7.99 3.52
C LEU A 126 18.36 -7.52 2.05
N ALA A 127 18.69 -6.26 1.82
CA ALA A 127 18.65 -5.61 0.50
C ALA A 127 19.40 -6.35 -0.62
N PRO A 128 20.63 -6.90 -0.42
CA PRO A 128 21.35 -7.61 -1.49
C PRO A 128 20.63 -8.84 -2.07
N GLY A 129 19.65 -9.38 -1.34
CA GLY A 129 18.82 -10.50 -1.80
C GLY A 129 17.47 -10.08 -2.38
N ALA A 130 17.21 -8.79 -2.45
CA ALA A 130 15.91 -8.25 -2.88
C ALA A 130 15.98 -7.69 -4.30
N ASP A 131 14.92 -7.95 -5.08
CA ASP A 131 14.71 -7.35 -6.39
C ASP A 131 13.85 -6.06 -6.23
N ILE A 132 12.85 -6.10 -5.33
CA ILE A 132 11.92 -5.01 -5.07
C ILE A 132 11.77 -4.81 -3.56
N CYS A 133 11.75 -3.56 -3.11
CA CYS A 133 11.41 -3.16 -1.75
C CYS A 133 10.21 -2.21 -1.77
N VAL A 134 9.12 -2.61 -1.11
CA VAL A 134 7.92 -1.79 -0.91
C VAL A 134 8.02 -1.12 0.46
N ILE A 135 7.99 0.20 0.49
CA ILE A 135 7.93 1.01 1.71
C ILE A 135 6.52 1.60 1.79
N ALA A 136 5.70 1.12 2.72
CA ALA A 136 4.28 1.49 2.74
C ALA A 136 3.75 1.81 4.14
N GLY A 137 2.90 2.82 4.19
CA GLY A 137 2.18 3.27 5.37
C GLY A 137 2.81 4.45 6.09
N SER A 138 2.14 4.87 7.17
CA SER A 138 2.57 5.98 8.02
C SER A 138 3.81 5.63 8.84
N MET A 139 4.51 6.67 9.27
CA MET A 139 5.61 6.51 10.23
C MET A 139 5.11 6.60 11.67
N PRO A 140 5.64 5.78 12.58
CA PRO A 140 5.40 5.95 14.01
C PRO A 140 6.13 7.20 14.55
N ARG A 141 5.78 7.61 15.77
CA ARG A 141 6.36 8.80 16.40
C ARG A 141 7.86 8.64 16.65
N GLY A 142 8.58 9.75 16.63
CA GLY A 142 10.02 9.79 16.89
C GLY A 142 10.91 9.55 15.68
N ILE A 143 10.35 9.20 14.53
CA ILE A 143 11.10 9.02 13.28
C ILE A 143 11.09 10.34 12.48
N PRO A 144 12.25 10.81 11.99
CA PRO A 144 12.31 11.98 11.13
C PRO A 144 11.55 11.77 9.82
N GLU A 145 10.83 12.79 9.32
CA GLU A 145 10.01 12.73 8.11
C GLU A 145 10.82 12.37 6.83
N ASP A 146 12.11 12.69 6.81
CA ASP A 146 13.03 12.38 5.72
C ASP A 146 13.56 10.92 5.72
N PHE A 147 13.12 10.10 6.68
CA PHE A 147 13.68 8.76 6.87
C PHE A 147 13.41 7.84 5.66
N TYR A 148 12.22 7.90 5.05
CA TYR A 148 11.94 7.14 3.83
C TYR A 148 12.87 7.56 2.68
N GLY A 149 13.12 8.86 2.51
CA GLY A 149 14.08 9.34 1.52
C GLY A 149 15.51 8.82 1.73
N LYS A 150 15.94 8.67 2.99
CA LYS A 150 17.23 8.07 3.33
C LYS A 150 17.26 6.58 2.97
N LEU A 151 16.20 5.82 3.31
CA LEU A 151 16.09 4.40 2.95
C LEU A 151 16.11 4.20 1.43
N LEU A 152 15.37 5.01 0.67
CA LEU A 152 15.34 4.96 -0.79
C LEU A 152 16.74 5.16 -1.40
N THR A 153 17.48 6.13 -0.86
CA THR A 153 18.86 6.40 -1.28
C THR A 153 19.78 5.19 -1.03
N ASP A 154 19.62 4.51 0.10
CA ASP A 154 20.41 3.34 0.45
C ASP A 154 20.02 2.11 -0.39
N LEU A 155 18.72 1.86 -0.59
CA LEU A 155 18.20 0.77 -1.42
C LEU A 155 18.61 0.91 -2.89
N ARG A 156 18.59 2.14 -3.43
CA ARG A 156 19.08 2.40 -4.79
C ARG A 156 20.56 2.04 -4.95
N LYS A 157 21.41 2.37 -3.96
CA LYS A 157 22.83 1.97 -3.98
C LYS A 157 23.01 0.46 -3.96
N ALA A 158 22.06 -0.27 -3.37
CA ALA A 158 22.04 -1.73 -3.37
C ALA A 158 21.43 -2.33 -4.66
N GLY A 159 20.94 -1.50 -5.60
CA GLY A 159 20.33 -1.95 -6.86
C GLY A 159 18.92 -2.51 -6.71
N VAL A 160 18.22 -2.18 -5.63
CA VAL A 160 16.86 -2.63 -5.33
C VAL A 160 15.85 -1.67 -5.93
N THR A 161 14.88 -2.16 -6.69
CA THR A 161 13.74 -1.37 -7.17
C THR A 161 12.85 -0.96 -6.00
N THR A 162 12.49 0.31 -5.92
CA THR A 162 11.76 0.89 -4.79
C THR A 162 10.32 1.24 -5.15
N VAL A 163 9.38 0.84 -4.30
CA VAL A 163 7.96 1.19 -4.41
C VAL A 163 7.54 1.90 -3.14
N VAL A 164 6.90 3.06 -3.26
CA VAL A 164 6.50 3.87 -2.10
C VAL A 164 5.00 4.15 -2.12
N ASP A 165 4.35 3.87 -0.99
CA ASP A 165 2.98 4.24 -0.69
C ASP A 165 2.94 4.91 0.68
N ALA A 166 3.08 6.22 0.71
CA ALA A 166 3.09 7.06 1.90
C ALA A 166 2.29 8.34 1.66
N GLU A 167 2.06 9.10 2.72
CA GLU A 167 1.24 10.32 2.68
C GLU A 167 1.99 11.55 3.22
N GLY A 168 1.52 12.75 2.85
CA GLY A 168 1.96 14.03 3.39
C GLY A 168 3.44 14.33 3.17
N GLU A 169 4.08 14.97 4.16
CA GLU A 169 5.48 15.37 4.07
C GLU A 169 6.45 14.19 3.91
N VAL A 170 6.09 13.03 4.43
CA VAL A 170 6.88 11.80 4.26
C VAL A 170 6.99 11.42 2.78
N MET A 171 5.88 11.51 2.02
CA MET A 171 5.88 11.26 0.58
C MET A 171 6.65 12.36 -0.16
N ASN A 172 6.53 13.64 0.24
CA ASN A 172 7.31 14.74 -0.34
C ASN A 172 8.83 14.50 -0.21
N HIS A 173 9.27 14.02 0.96
CA HIS A 173 10.68 13.64 1.15
C HIS A 173 11.07 12.41 0.34
N ALA A 174 10.17 11.43 0.21
CA ALA A 174 10.40 10.25 -0.61
C ALA A 174 10.55 10.60 -2.10
N LEU A 175 9.67 11.47 -2.64
CA LEU A 175 9.71 11.92 -4.03
C LEU A 175 11.03 12.62 -4.37
N ARG A 176 11.57 13.46 -3.46
CA ARG A 176 12.89 14.10 -3.65
C ARG A 176 14.06 13.12 -3.71
N ALA A 177 13.85 11.90 -3.20
CA ALA A 177 14.83 10.81 -3.30
C ALA A 177 14.62 9.94 -4.55
N GLU A 178 13.74 10.33 -5.48
CA GLU A 178 13.48 9.72 -6.78
C GLU A 178 13.15 8.21 -6.70
N PRO A 179 12.03 7.82 -6.06
CA PRO A 179 11.59 6.43 -6.02
C PRO A 179 11.28 5.89 -7.41
N ASP A 180 11.44 4.58 -7.60
CA ASP A 180 11.14 3.97 -8.90
C ASP A 180 9.62 3.97 -9.17
N ILE A 181 8.78 3.69 -8.17
CA ILE A 181 7.33 3.65 -8.32
C ILE A 181 6.66 4.31 -7.10
N VAL A 182 5.64 5.15 -7.33
CA VAL A 182 4.78 5.71 -6.29
C VAL A 182 3.31 5.41 -6.59
N LEU A 183 2.52 5.13 -5.52
CA LEU A 183 1.09 4.78 -5.67
C LEU A 183 0.20 5.53 -4.66
N PRO A 184 0.17 6.87 -4.65
CA PRO A 184 -0.79 7.60 -3.81
C PRO A 184 -2.21 7.48 -4.37
N ASN A 185 -3.23 7.62 -3.49
CA ASN A 185 -4.60 7.79 -3.91
C ASN A 185 -4.88 9.26 -4.33
N VAL A 186 -6.09 9.52 -4.82
CA VAL A 186 -6.51 10.87 -5.27
C VAL A 186 -6.29 11.91 -4.17
N ILE A 187 -6.79 11.67 -2.96
CA ILE A 187 -6.74 12.65 -1.84
C ILE A 187 -5.27 12.90 -1.42
N GLU A 188 -4.47 11.87 -1.34
CA GLU A 188 -3.03 11.98 -1.05
C GLU A 188 -2.32 12.79 -2.16
N THR A 189 -2.68 12.54 -3.43
CA THR A 189 -2.10 13.26 -4.57
C THR A 189 -2.50 14.73 -4.57
N GLU A 190 -3.77 15.06 -4.32
CA GLU A 190 -4.23 16.45 -4.18
C GLU A 190 -3.44 17.20 -3.10
N GLY A 191 -3.19 16.54 -1.96
CA GLY A 191 -2.35 17.09 -0.89
C GLY A 191 -0.91 17.34 -1.30
N LEU A 192 -0.32 16.47 -2.14
CA LEU A 192 1.05 16.60 -2.64
C LEU A 192 1.20 17.71 -3.68
N VAL A 193 0.27 17.80 -4.64
CA VAL A 193 0.31 18.81 -5.72
C VAL A 193 -0.29 20.16 -5.29
N GLY A 194 -1.02 20.20 -4.17
CA GLY A 194 -1.58 21.42 -3.60
C GLY A 194 -2.82 21.96 -4.32
N ARG A 195 -3.56 21.10 -5.03
CA ARG A 195 -4.84 21.44 -5.69
C ARG A 195 -5.83 20.27 -5.67
N GLU A 196 -7.11 20.56 -5.71
CA GLU A 196 -8.18 19.57 -5.85
C GLU A 196 -8.33 19.12 -7.31
N PHE A 197 -8.76 17.88 -7.51
CA PHE A 197 -9.09 17.31 -8.82
C PHE A 197 -10.62 17.30 -8.99
N ASN A 198 -11.11 17.97 -10.05
CA ASN A 198 -12.53 18.16 -10.25
C ASN A 198 -13.10 17.30 -11.40
N ASP A 199 -12.24 16.80 -12.29
CA ASP A 199 -12.63 16.03 -13.46
C ASP A 199 -11.52 15.06 -13.92
N ASP A 200 -11.82 14.32 -14.98
CA ASP A 200 -10.89 13.34 -15.57
C ASP A 200 -9.64 14.01 -16.19
N GLU A 201 -9.68 15.29 -16.59
CA GLU A 201 -8.51 16.00 -17.12
C GLU A 201 -7.51 16.30 -16.01
N ASP A 202 -8.00 16.71 -14.84
CA ASP A 202 -7.19 16.88 -13.63
C ASP A 202 -6.51 15.56 -13.23
N LEU A 203 -7.29 14.47 -13.17
CA LEU A 203 -6.78 13.13 -12.85
C LEU A 203 -5.77 12.63 -13.88
N ALA A 204 -5.98 12.89 -15.17
CA ALA A 204 -5.05 12.51 -16.23
C ALA A 204 -3.71 13.23 -16.13
N SER A 205 -3.67 14.45 -15.57
CA SER A 205 -2.44 15.22 -15.37
C SER A 205 -1.65 14.80 -14.12
N ALA A 206 -2.34 14.28 -13.11
CA ALA A 206 -1.81 14.02 -11.78
C ALA A 206 -0.56 13.09 -11.74
N PRO A 207 -0.51 11.95 -12.47
CA PRO A 207 0.69 11.11 -12.46
C PRO A 207 1.92 11.82 -13.02
N ALA A 208 1.75 12.73 -14.01
CA ALA A 208 2.87 13.49 -14.52
C ALA A 208 3.39 14.53 -13.55
N GLU A 209 2.51 15.14 -12.77
CA GLU A 209 2.93 16.07 -11.73
C GLU A 209 3.79 15.35 -10.68
N LEU A 210 3.39 14.14 -10.26
CA LEU A 210 4.19 13.30 -9.36
C LEU A 210 5.56 12.92 -9.96
N ARG A 211 5.61 12.62 -11.27
CA ARG A 211 6.88 12.42 -11.97
C ARG A 211 7.75 13.69 -11.96
N GLY A 212 7.15 14.85 -12.18
CA GLY A 212 7.82 16.14 -12.04
C GLY A 212 8.37 16.41 -10.64
N MET A 213 7.82 15.78 -9.60
CA MET A 213 8.30 15.84 -8.22
C MET A 213 9.41 14.83 -7.91
N GLY A 214 9.66 13.84 -8.81
CA GLY A 214 10.79 12.91 -8.69
C GLY A 214 10.48 11.43 -8.89
N ALA A 215 9.23 11.01 -8.94
CA ALA A 215 8.90 9.61 -9.22
C ALA A 215 9.29 9.21 -10.65
N ARG A 216 9.77 7.96 -10.86
CA ARG A 216 9.99 7.43 -12.21
C ARG A 216 8.69 6.92 -12.82
N ASP A 217 8.00 6.01 -12.14
CA ASP A 217 6.64 5.58 -12.47
C ASP A 217 5.68 6.17 -11.43
N ALA A 218 4.58 6.77 -11.87
CA ALA A 218 3.56 7.33 -10.99
C ALA A 218 2.20 6.72 -11.32
N VAL A 219 1.54 6.17 -10.29
CA VAL A 219 0.22 5.55 -10.39
C VAL A 219 -0.69 6.19 -9.35
N VAL A 220 -1.70 6.92 -9.79
CA VAL A 220 -2.72 7.53 -8.90
C VAL A 220 -3.91 6.60 -8.82
N THR A 221 -4.18 6.05 -7.64
CA THR A 221 -5.27 5.09 -7.44
C THR A 221 -6.61 5.79 -7.23
N THR A 222 -7.66 5.27 -7.87
CA THR A 222 -9.04 5.76 -7.79
C THR A 222 -9.97 4.66 -7.26
N SER A 223 -11.24 4.98 -7.06
CA SER A 223 -12.25 4.02 -6.63
C SER A 223 -12.55 2.93 -7.66
N ASP A 224 -12.25 3.16 -8.93
CA ASP A 224 -12.55 2.27 -10.07
C ASP A 224 -11.29 1.76 -10.79
N GLY A 225 -10.09 2.12 -10.29
CA GLY A 225 -8.83 1.67 -10.90
C GLY A 225 -7.66 2.60 -10.65
N CYS A 226 -7.00 3.07 -11.70
CA CYS A 226 -5.89 4.01 -11.57
C CYS A 226 -5.62 4.82 -12.85
N TRP A 227 -4.89 5.93 -12.65
CA TRP A 227 -4.23 6.69 -13.70
C TRP A 227 -2.72 6.55 -13.56
N ALA A 228 -2.01 6.30 -14.64
CA ALA A 228 -0.58 6.04 -14.57
C ALA A 228 0.20 6.73 -15.69
N VAL A 229 1.42 7.17 -15.35
CA VAL A 229 2.45 7.57 -16.31
C VAL A 229 3.72 6.83 -15.96
N LEU A 230 4.24 6.09 -16.92
CA LEU A 230 5.39 5.21 -16.75
C LEU A 230 6.61 5.77 -17.45
N ASP A 231 7.79 5.43 -16.97
CA ASP A 231 9.07 5.91 -17.50
C ASP A 231 9.32 5.44 -18.95
N ALA A 232 8.76 4.28 -19.30
CA ALA A 232 8.86 3.74 -20.65
C ALA A 232 8.15 4.59 -21.72
N ASP A 233 7.06 5.28 -21.36
CA ASP A 233 6.35 6.22 -22.23
C ASP A 233 5.83 7.43 -21.43
N PRO A 234 6.71 8.43 -21.19
CA PRO A 234 6.40 9.56 -20.31
C PRO A 234 5.36 10.54 -20.85
N ASP A 235 5.05 10.47 -22.13
CA ASP A 235 4.09 11.36 -22.82
C ASP A 235 2.66 10.78 -22.87
N VAL A 236 2.49 9.55 -22.42
CA VAL A 236 1.20 8.86 -22.38
C VAL A 236 0.71 8.70 -20.95
N THR A 237 -0.53 9.10 -20.70
CA THR A 237 -1.25 8.74 -19.47
C THR A 237 -2.14 7.53 -19.77
N LEU A 238 -2.03 6.51 -18.95
CA LEU A 238 -2.88 5.32 -19.01
C LEU A 238 -4.01 5.46 -18.00
N ARG A 239 -5.26 5.30 -18.43
CA ARG A 239 -6.41 5.10 -17.58
C ARG A 239 -6.72 3.61 -17.52
N VAL A 240 -6.73 3.03 -16.33
CA VAL A 240 -6.97 1.59 -16.12
C VAL A 240 -8.17 1.42 -15.20
N GLN A 241 -9.20 0.70 -15.66
CA GLN A 241 -10.47 0.62 -14.94
C GLN A 241 -10.94 -0.82 -14.77
N ALA A 242 -11.43 -1.13 -13.57
CA ALA A 242 -12.14 -2.36 -13.26
C ALA A 242 -13.62 -2.26 -13.62
N PRO A 243 -14.30 -3.39 -13.87
CA PRO A 243 -15.76 -3.40 -13.94
C PRO A 243 -16.35 -3.05 -12.57
N ALA A 244 -17.56 -2.51 -12.57
CA ALA A 244 -18.27 -2.23 -11.32
C ALA A 244 -18.53 -3.53 -10.54
N LEU A 245 -18.09 -3.56 -9.28
CA LEU A 245 -18.35 -4.65 -8.33
C LEU A 245 -19.05 -4.09 -7.10
N ASP A 246 -19.86 -4.93 -6.45
CA ASP A 246 -20.45 -4.59 -5.15
C ASP A 246 -19.45 -4.96 -4.04
N PRO A 247 -18.76 -4.01 -3.40
CA PRO A 247 -17.71 -4.31 -2.44
C PRO A 247 -18.28 -4.76 -1.07
N ILE A 248 -17.65 -5.76 -0.46
CA ILE A 248 -17.85 -6.08 0.96
C ILE A 248 -17.11 -5.05 1.82
N THR A 249 -15.88 -4.68 1.42
CA THR A 249 -15.08 -3.61 2.02
C THR A 249 -14.13 -3.02 0.99
N THR A 250 -13.79 -1.76 1.15
CA THR A 250 -12.74 -1.11 0.32
C THR A 250 -11.41 -0.97 1.06
N VAL A 251 -11.38 -1.35 2.35
CA VAL A 251 -10.16 -1.26 3.17
C VAL A 251 -9.10 -2.24 2.66
N GLY A 252 -7.93 -1.71 2.34
CA GLY A 252 -6.79 -2.50 1.83
C GLY A 252 -6.81 -2.76 0.32
N SER A 253 -7.79 -2.21 -0.44
CA SER A 253 -7.81 -2.36 -1.90
C SER A 253 -6.60 -1.68 -2.58
N GLY A 254 -6.14 -0.54 -2.06
CA GLY A 254 -4.90 0.10 -2.48
C GLY A 254 -3.68 -0.78 -2.22
N ASP A 255 -3.58 -1.40 -1.03
CA ASP A 255 -2.50 -2.34 -0.69
C ASP A 255 -2.49 -3.56 -1.63
N ALA A 256 -3.67 -4.06 -1.98
CA ALA A 256 -3.82 -5.17 -2.94
C ALA A 256 -3.40 -4.76 -4.35
N LEU A 257 -3.74 -3.53 -4.79
CA LEU A 257 -3.29 -2.97 -6.07
C LEU A 257 -1.75 -2.83 -6.08
N VAL A 258 -1.13 -2.32 -5.01
CA VAL A 258 0.33 -2.29 -4.85
C VAL A 258 0.91 -3.70 -4.98
N ALA A 259 0.34 -4.68 -4.28
CA ALA A 259 0.81 -6.08 -4.33
C ALA A 259 0.70 -6.67 -5.76
N GLY A 260 -0.39 -6.39 -6.46
CA GLY A 260 -0.60 -6.81 -7.84
C GLY A 260 0.45 -6.22 -8.79
N LEU A 261 0.71 -4.91 -8.71
CA LEU A 261 1.73 -4.24 -9.51
C LEU A 261 3.12 -4.80 -9.23
N VAL A 262 3.47 -4.94 -7.95
CA VAL A 262 4.77 -5.49 -7.52
C VAL A 262 4.93 -6.94 -7.97
N SER A 263 3.88 -7.77 -7.84
CA SER A 263 3.86 -9.15 -8.32
C SER A 263 4.11 -9.22 -9.82
N ALA A 264 3.39 -8.42 -10.61
CA ALA A 264 3.50 -8.37 -12.07
C ALA A 264 4.89 -7.91 -12.53
N ARG A 265 5.45 -6.88 -11.90
CA ARG A 265 6.82 -6.40 -12.16
C ARG A 265 7.86 -7.45 -11.80
N TYR A 266 7.69 -8.14 -10.66
CA TYR A 266 8.61 -9.18 -10.21
C TYR A 266 8.70 -10.37 -11.18
N ILE A 267 7.57 -10.75 -11.81
CA ILE A 267 7.56 -11.84 -12.82
C ILE A 267 7.80 -11.36 -14.25
N GLY A 268 8.06 -10.06 -14.44
CA GLY A 268 8.45 -9.47 -15.72
C GLY A 268 7.32 -9.29 -16.73
N LEU A 269 6.09 -9.02 -16.28
CA LEU A 269 4.99 -8.66 -17.18
C LEU A 269 5.25 -7.28 -17.82
N SER A 270 4.68 -7.07 -19.02
CA SER A 270 4.68 -5.76 -19.66
C SER A 270 3.90 -4.73 -18.82
N ASP A 271 4.14 -3.45 -19.07
CA ASP A 271 3.53 -2.34 -18.34
C ASP A 271 2.00 -2.39 -18.33
N ASP A 272 1.39 -2.60 -19.50
CA ASP A 272 -0.08 -2.75 -19.65
C ASP A 272 -0.59 -3.95 -18.83
N ALA A 273 0.05 -5.11 -18.96
CA ALA A 273 -0.34 -6.30 -18.22
C ALA A 273 -0.14 -6.14 -16.72
N ALA A 274 0.90 -5.42 -16.30
CA ALA A 274 1.17 -5.16 -14.89
C ALA A 274 0.10 -4.24 -14.27
N LEU A 275 -0.32 -3.19 -14.97
CA LEU A 275 -1.37 -2.30 -14.51
C LEU A 275 -2.74 -2.99 -14.48
N ARG A 276 -3.08 -3.81 -15.50
CA ARG A 276 -4.31 -4.64 -15.49
C ARG A 276 -4.32 -5.56 -14.28
N TYR A 277 -3.22 -6.26 -14.03
CA TYR A 277 -3.11 -7.19 -12.91
C TYR A 277 -3.22 -6.46 -11.55
N ALA A 278 -2.60 -5.29 -11.44
CA ALA A 278 -2.70 -4.44 -10.26
C ALA A 278 -4.15 -4.05 -9.94
N VAL A 279 -4.86 -3.53 -10.95
CA VAL A 279 -6.27 -3.11 -10.80
C VAL A 279 -7.18 -4.30 -10.52
N ALA A 280 -6.94 -5.46 -11.16
CA ALA A 280 -7.68 -6.68 -10.87
C ALA A 280 -7.49 -7.13 -9.40
N CYS A 281 -6.26 -7.08 -8.85
CA CYS A 281 -5.99 -7.36 -7.44
C CYS A 281 -6.73 -6.39 -6.51
N GLY A 282 -6.69 -5.08 -6.80
CA GLY A 282 -7.41 -4.07 -6.03
C GLY A 282 -8.92 -4.32 -6.03
N ALA A 283 -9.50 -4.62 -7.17
CA ALA A 283 -10.93 -4.89 -7.33
C ALA A 283 -11.36 -6.19 -6.64
N GLU A 284 -10.62 -7.29 -6.83
CA GLU A 284 -10.91 -8.58 -6.21
C GLU A 284 -10.83 -8.51 -4.68
N SER A 285 -9.85 -7.81 -4.12
CA SER A 285 -9.69 -7.67 -2.68
C SER A 285 -10.91 -7.09 -1.97
N THR A 286 -11.74 -6.30 -2.68
CA THR A 286 -12.98 -5.74 -2.14
C THR A 286 -14.06 -6.79 -1.84
N GLN A 287 -13.90 -8.02 -2.33
CA GLN A 287 -14.83 -9.14 -2.13
C GLN A 287 -14.52 -9.94 -0.84
N HIS A 288 -13.52 -9.51 -0.06
CA HIS A 288 -13.11 -10.17 1.18
C HIS A 288 -13.33 -9.29 2.40
N PHE A 289 -13.60 -9.93 3.55
CA PHE A 289 -13.73 -9.24 4.83
C PHE A 289 -12.34 -9.08 5.48
N GLY A 290 -11.79 -7.88 5.44
CA GLY A 290 -10.45 -7.53 5.95
C GLY A 290 -9.40 -7.37 4.84
N ALA A 291 -8.34 -6.61 5.13
CA ALA A 291 -7.29 -6.28 4.19
C ALA A 291 -6.29 -7.43 3.97
N GLY A 292 -5.55 -7.39 2.86
CA GLY A 292 -4.42 -8.27 2.56
C GLY A 292 -4.81 -9.70 2.12
N THR A 293 -6.08 -9.95 1.81
CA THR A 293 -6.59 -11.25 1.32
C THR A 293 -6.95 -11.14 -0.15
N LEU A 294 -6.57 -12.14 -0.94
CA LEU A 294 -6.86 -12.25 -2.37
C LEU A 294 -7.14 -13.70 -2.75
N ASP A 295 -8.08 -13.92 -3.66
CA ASP A 295 -8.20 -15.18 -4.41
C ASP A 295 -7.53 -15.01 -5.78
N ARG A 296 -6.38 -15.65 -5.95
CA ARG A 296 -5.60 -15.56 -7.18
C ARG A 296 -6.38 -16.02 -8.41
N ALA A 297 -7.24 -17.05 -8.30
CA ALA A 297 -8.00 -17.54 -9.44
C ALA A 297 -9.03 -16.51 -9.90
N GLU A 298 -9.67 -15.81 -8.96
CA GLU A 298 -10.62 -14.73 -9.26
C GLU A 298 -9.89 -13.50 -9.82
N VAL A 299 -8.67 -13.16 -9.32
CA VAL A 299 -7.84 -12.12 -9.93
C VAL A 299 -7.54 -12.46 -11.39
N ASP A 300 -7.09 -13.70 -11.68
CA ASP A 300 -6.76 -14.13 -13.05
C ASP A 300 -7.99 -14.06 -13.97
N HIS A 301 -9.20 -14.29 -13.48
CA HIS A 301 -10.45 -14.10 -14.23
C HIS A 301 -10.79 -12.63 -14.46
N LEU A 302 -10.57 -11.76 -13.48
CA LEU A 302 -10.88 -10.34 -13.59
C LEU A 302 -9.96 -9.59 -14.56
N VAL A 303 -8.71 -10.00 -14.72
CA VAL A 303 -7.72 -9.34 -15.61
C VAL A 303 -8.26 -9.11 -17.01
N ASP A 304 -8.97 -10.08 -17.59
CA ASP A 304 -9.53 -9.99 -18.96
C ASP A 304 -10.63 -8.90 -19.06
N SER A 305 -11.25 -8.53 -17.96
CA SER A 305 -12.31 -7.51 -17.90
C SER A 305 -11.79 -6.09 -17.60
N ILE A 306 -10.51 -5.95 -17.21
CA ILE A 306 -9.89 -4.66 -16.96
C ILE A 306 -9.64 -3.95 -18.29
N THR A 307 -10.09 -2.70 -18.39
CA THR A 307 -9.86 -1.85 -19.55
C THR A 307 -8.63 -0.98 -19.37
N VAL A 308 -7.88 -0.73 -20.44
CA VAL A 308 -6.78 0.23 -20.47
C VAL A 308 -6.98 1.16 -21.64
N GLU A 309 -7.00 2.45 -21.37
CA GLU A 309 -7.10 3.52 -22.35
C GLU A 309 -5.84 4.38 -22.30
N ALA A 310 -5.21 4.58 -23.44
CA ALA A 310 -4.05 5.46 -23.57
C ALA A 310 -4.51 6.86 -24.00
N ILE A 311 -4.17 7.86 -23.18
CA ILE A 311 -4.50 9.26 -23.40
C ILE A 311 -3.21 10.01 -23.71
N SER A 312 -3.04 10.40 -24.98
CA SER A 312 -1.90 11.22 -25.40
C SER A 312 -2.05 12.64 -24.84
N ARG A 313 -1.03 13.15 -24.18
CA ARG A 313 -1.04 14.53 -23.71
C ARG A 313 -0.82 15.48 -24.89
N PRO A 314 -1.53 16.61 -24.93
CA PRO A 314 -1.17 17.66 -25.85
C PRO A 314 0.26 18.14 -25.51
N VAL A 315 1.14 18.11 -26.53
CA VAL A 315 2.48 18.70 -26.40
C VAL A 315 2.29 20.18 -26.12
N VAL A 316 2.53 20.61 -24.89
CA VAL A 316 2.59 22.03 -24.55
C VAL A 316 3.90 22.57 -25.15
N ASN A 317 3.78 23.29 -26.29
CA ASN A 317 4.89 23.98 -26.95
C ASN A 317 5.32 25.22 -26.15
#